data_98036dca8fa55ce5ff82e3e8f487915e
#
_entry.id   98036dca8fa55ce5ff82e3e8f487915e
#
_cell.length_a   1.000
_cell.length_b   1.000
_cell.length_c   1.000
_cell.angle_alpha   90.00
_cell.angle_beta   90.00
_cell.angle_gamma   90.00
#
_symmetry.space_group_name_H-M   'P 1'
#
loop_
_entity.id
_entity.type
_entity.pdbx_description
1 polymer ?
#
loop_
_entity_poly.entity_id
_entity_poly.type
_entity_poly.pdbx_seq_one_letter_code
_entity_poly.pdbx_strand_id
1 'polypeptide(L)'
;MSGSTLFSIGEALIDMIPSRVGCSFDEVPSFSPRTGGAPANVCAAFARLGGKSAFLSQLGDDPFGHKIARELEACGIDLSHLAFTDKANTALAFVSLEEDGSRTFSFYRKPSADLLYSPEQIDPAWFADAFALHYCSVSLVDSPMRYAHLCLLYTSPSPRDRQKSR
;
A
#
# COMPACT_ATOMS: atom_id res chain seq x y z
N MET A 1 7.16 -26.63 -0.45
CA MET A 1 6.57 -25.40 0.12
C MET A 1 5.34 -25.11 -0.71
N SER A 2 4.14 -25.15 -0.12
CA SER A 2 2.90 -25.13 -0.89
C SER A 2 2.52 -23.74 -1.40
N GLY A 3 2.88 -22.66 -0.79
CA GLY A 3 2.53 -21.31 -1.23
C GLY A 3 3.70 -20.59 -1.88
N SER A 4 3.45 -19.79 -2.91
CA SER A 4 4.48 -19.05 -3.64
C SER A 4 4.25 -17.55 -3.71
N THR A 5 3.07 -17.07 -3.30
CA THR A 5 2.65 -15.67 -3.44
C THR A 5 2.82 -14.89 -2.15
N LEU A 6 3.52 -13.76 -2.21
CA LEU A 6 3.53 -12.75 -1.16
C LEU A 6 2.29 -11.87 -1.31
N PHE A 7 1.42 -11.90 -0.31
CA PHE A 7 0.31 -10.95 -0.22
C PHE A 7 0.74 -9.75 0.61
N SER A 8 0.43 -8.54 0.13
CA SER A 8 0.67 -7.31 0.88
C SER A 8 -0.60 -6.48 0.93
N ILE A 9 -0.95 -5.99 2.12
CA ILE A 9 -2.11 -5.13 2.34
C ILE A 9 -1.69 -3.78 2.90
N GLY A 10 -2.30 -2.72 2.41
CA GLY A 10 -2.10 -1.37 2.93
C GLY A 10 -2.17 -0.30 1.86
N GLU A 11 -1.51 0.82 2.12
CA GLU A 11 -1.56 1.98 1.24
C GLU A 11 -0.68 1.84 -0.02
N ALA A 12 -1.21 2.40 -1.11
CA ALA A 12 -0.42 2.94 -2.20
C ALA A 12 -0.86 4.41 -2.39
N LEU A 13 0.08 5.29 -2.61
CA LEU A 13 -0.15 6.73 -2.65
C LEU A 13 0.80 7.41 -3.64
N ILE A 14 0.59 8.69 -3.87
CA ILE A 14 1.52 9.51 -4.65
C ILE A 14 2.35 10.35 -3.69
N ASP A 15 3.67 10.14 -3.74
CA ASP A 15 4.66 11.03 -3.17
C ASP A 15 4.89 12.21 -4.12
N MET A 16 4.56 13.40 -3.66
CA MET A 16 4.80 14.67 -4.35
C MET A 16 6.20 15.15 -3.99
N ILE A 17 7.18 14.84 -4.85
CA ILE A 17 8.59 15.13 -4.61
C ILE A 17 8.88 16.57 -5.04
N PRO A 18 9.44 17.42 -4.14
CA PRO A 18 9.75 18.80 -4.47
C PRO A 18 10.89 18.89 -5.49
N SER A 19 10.83 19.86 -6.36
CA SER A 19 11.92 20.16 -7.33
C SER A 19 13.08 20.95 -6.70
N ARG A 20 12.91 21.44 -5.48
CA ARG A 20 13.90 22.19 -4.70
C ARG A 20 13.96 21.66 -3.27
N VAL A 21 15.15 21.55 -2.72
CA VAL A 21 15.43 21.12 -1.34
C VAL A 21 15.94 22.29 -0.50
N GLY A 22 15.85 22.20 0.82
CA GLY A 22 16.36 23.22 1.74
C GLY A 22 15.62 24.56 1.66
N CYS A 23 14.32 24.53 1.32
CA CYS A 23 13.48 25.72 1.28
C CYS A 23 12.11 25.45 1.90
N SER A 24 11.39 26.49 2.28
CA SER A 24 10.04 26.38 2.77
C SER A 24 9.08 25.84 1.71
N PHE A 25 7.98 25.23 2.13
CA PHE A 25 7.01 24.59 1.22
C PHE A 25 6.45 25.55 0.17
N ASP A 26 6.22 26.81 0.53
CA ASP A 26 5.69 27.87 -0.34
C ASP A 26 6.72 28.37 -1.36
N GLU A 27 8.00 28.09 -1.16
CA GLU A 27 9.08 28.41 -2.11
C GLU A 27 9.34 27.31 -3.14
N VAL A 28 8.69 26.13 -2.99
CA VAL A 28 8.86 25.01 -3.94
C VAL A 28 8.12 25.32 -5.24
N PRO A 29 8.83 25.50 -6.37
CA PRO A 29 8.19 25.93 -7.62
C PRO A 29 7.37 24.84 -8.30
N SER A 30 7.68 23.56 -8.04
CA SER A 30 6.95 22.43 -8.62
C SER A 30 7.18 21.12 -7.86
N PHE A 31 6.25 20.17 -8.03
CA PHE A 31 6.34 18.84 -7.47
C PHE A 31 6.23 17.79 -8.57
N SER A 32 6.97 16.69 -8.43
CA SER A 32 6.90 15.54 -9.32
C SER A 32 6.15 14.38 -8.63
N PRO A 33 5.06 13.86 -9.22
CA PRO A 33 4.32 12.73 -8.64
C PRO A 33 5.09 11.42 -8.84
N ARG A 34 5.33 10.69 -7.75
CA ARG A 34 5.94 9.36 -7.75
C ARG A 34 5.03 8.38 -7.02
N THR A 35 4.90 7.18 -7.55
CA THR A 35 4.18 6.12 -6.84
C THR A 35 4.98 5.69 -5.62
N GLY A 36 4.31 5.65 -4.47
CA GLY A 36 4.84 5.29 -3.17
C GLY A 36 3.85 4.44 -2.38
N GLY A 37 4.11 4.29 -1.09
CA GLY A 37 3.40 3.40 -0.19
C GLY A 37 4.27 2.18 0.16
N ALA A 38 4.51 1.97 1.46
CA ALA A 38 5.43 0.92 1.91
C ALA A 38 4.97 -0.48 1.48
N PRO A 39 3.69 -0.89 1.62
CA PRO A 39 3.22 -2.20 1.17
C PRO A 39 3.35 -2.39 -0.34
N ALA A 40 3.02 -1.38 -1.13
CA ALA A 40 3.17 -1.42 -2.59
C ALA A 40 4.64 -1.56 -3.02
N ASN A 41 5.55 -0.84 -2.34
CA ASN A 41 6.99 -0.93 -2.60
C ASN A 41 7.55 -2.31 -2.29
N VAL A 42 7.06 -2.99 -1.24
CA VAL A 42 7.46 -4.37 -0.91
C VAL A 42 7.01 -5.33 -2.01
N CYS A 43 5.75 -5.23 -2.49
CA CYS A 43 5.28 -6.01 -3.63
C CYS A 43 6.15 -5.81 -4.88
N ALA A 44 6.43 -4.55 -5.21
CA ALA A 44 7.23 -4.19 -6.39
C ALA A 44 8.67 -4.73 -6.28
N ALA A 45 9.30 -4.61 -5.12
CA ALA A 45 10.63 -5.14 -4.90
C ALA A 45 10.66 -6.67 -5.04
N PHE A 46 9.69 -7.36 -4.43
CA PHE A 46 9.60 -8.81 -4.47
C PHE A 46 9.35 -9.33 -5.90
N ALA A 47 8.45 -8.68 -6.64
CA ALA A 47 8.18 -9.02 -8.04
C ALA A 47 9.42 -8.82 -8.93
N ARG A 48 10.15 -7.72 -8.76
CA ARG A 48 11.40 -7.45 -9.50
C ARG A 48 12.53 -8.45 -9.19
N LEU A 49 12.50 -9.08 -8.03
CA LEU A 49 13.41 -10.17 -7.67
C LEU A 49 12.95 -11.55 -8.20
N GLY A 50 11.88 -11.59 -9.00
CA GLY A 50 11.35 -12.82 -9.61
C GLY A 50 10.32 -13.55 -8.73
N GLY A 51 9.88 -12.97 -7.63
CA GLY A 51 8.81 -13.51 -6.79
C GLY A 51 7.42 -13.19 -7.35
N LYS A 52 6.41 -13.93 -6.90
CA LYS A 52 4.99 -13.61 -7.16
C LYS A 52 4.44 -12.77 -6.00
N SER A 53 3.84 -11.63 -6.29
CA SER A 53 3.20 -10.78 -5.28
C SER A 53 1.80 -10.35 -5.71
N ALA A 54 0.90 -10.25 -4.75
CA ALA A 54 -0.46 -9.75 -4.89
C ALA A 54 -0.69 -8.58 -3.92
N PHE A 55 -1.33 -7.53 -4.39
CA PHE A 55 -1.53 -6.31 -3.62
C PHE A 55 -3.00 -6.07 -3.32
N LEU A 56 -3.33 -5.93 -2.03
CA LEU A 56 -4.66 -5.66 -1.51
C LEU A 56 -4.75 -4.21 -1.06
N SER A 57 -5.56 -3.44 -1.74
CA SER A 57 -5.75 -2.02 -1.44
C SER A 57 -6.96 -1.46 -2.18
N GLN A 58 -7.23 -0.18 -1.95
CA GLN A 58 -8.20 0.58 -2.70
C GLN A 58 -7.61 1.92 -3.12
N LEU A 59 -7.83 2.29 -4.37
CA LEU A 59 -7.41 3.57 -4.93
C LEU A 59 -8.65 4.40 -5.31
N GLY A 60 -8.49 5.70 -5.40
CA GLY A 60 -9.49 6.55 -6.00
C GLY A 60 -9.66 6.24 -7.49
N ASP A 61 -10.89 6.31 -7.98
CA ASP A 61 -11.15 6.31 -9.43
C ASP A 61 -10.80 7.69 -10.00
N ASP A 62 -9.51 8.00 -9.96
CA ASP A 62 -8.92 9.27 -10.34
C ASP A 62 -7.60 9.08 -11.10
N PRO A 63 -7.04 10.13 -11.73
CA PRO A 63 -5.81 10.03 -12.53
C PRO A 63 -4.61 9.48 -11.75
N PHE A 64 -4.52 9.74 -10.44
CA PHE A 64 -3.43 9.23 -9.59
C PHE A 64 -3.61 7.75 -9.27
N GLY A 65 -4.84 7.31 -8.97
CA GLY A 65 -5.14 5.90 -8.77
C GLY A 65 -4.81 5.06 -10.00
N HIS A 66 -5.24 5.50 -11.16
CA HIS A 66 -4.91 4.83 -12.42
C HIS A 66 -3.42 4.87 -12.77
N LYS A 67 -2.71 5.94 -12.41
CA LYS A 67 -1.24 5.99 -12.55
C LYS A 67 -0.57 4.93 -11.68
N ILE A 68 -0.94 4.85 -10.40
CA ILE A 68 -0.40 3.85 -9.47
C ILE A 68 -0.64 2.44 -10.01
N ALA A 69 -1.88 2.12 -10.38
CA ALA A 69 -2.23 0.78 -10.87
C ALA A 69 -1.37 0.38 -12.08
N ARG A 70 -1.23 1.26 -13.08
CA ARG A 70 -0.38 0.98 -14.25
C ARG A 70 1.08 0.74 -13.89
N GLU A 71 1.63 1.51 -12.94
CA GLU A 71 3.04 1.37 -12.54
C GLU A 71 3.27 0.09 -11.72
N LEU A 72 2.32 -0.31 -10.87
CA LEU A 72 2.38 -1.56 -10.12
C LEU A 72 2.22 -2.77 -11.05
N GLU A 73 1.30 -2.72 -12.01
CA GLU A 73 1.12 -3.75 -13.03
C GLU A 73 2.40 -3.93 -13.87
N ALA A 74 3.03 -2.83 -14.28
CA ALA A 74 4.30 -2.85 -15.01
C ALA A 74 5.45 -3.47 -14.19
N CYS A 75 5.34 -3.53 -12.87
CA CYS A 75 6.27 -4.26 -12.00
C CYS A 75 5.98 -5.76 -11.91
N GLY A 76 4.88 -6.25 -12.52
CA GLY A 76 4.48 -7.66 -12.47
C GLY A 76 3.73 -8.06 -11.21
N ILE A 77 3.11 -7.11 -10.52
CA ILE A 77 2.30 -7.37 -9.32
C ILE A 77 0.89 -7.81 -9.77
N ASP A 78 0.34 -8.82 -9.12
CA ASP A 78 -1.07 -9.19 -9.27
C ASP A 78 -1.95 -8.14 -8.58
N LEU A 79 -2.76 -7.45 -9.38
CA LEU A 79 -3.70 -6.40 -8.95
C LEU A 79 -5.15 -6.86 -8.97
N SER A 80 -5.43 -8.15 -9.09
CA SER A 80 -6.81 -8.69 -9.09
C SER A 80 -7.58 -8.38 -7.81
N HIS A 81 -6.88 -8.03 -6.73
CA HIS A 81 -7.42 -7.66 -5.41
C HIS A 81 -7.33 -6.16 -5.11
N LEU A 82 -6.99 -5.34 -6.12
CA LEU A 82 -6.98 -3.90 -6.02
C LEU A 82 -8.35 -3.35 -6.42
N ALA A 83 -9.00 -2.62 -5.51
CA ALA A 83 -10.28 -1.97 -5.76
C ALA A 83 -10.12 -0.50 -6.17
N PHE A 84 -11.15 0.03 -6.84
CA PHE A 84 -11.29 1.47 -7.10
C PHE A 84 -12.57 1.99 -6.45
N THR A 85 -12.57 3.28 -6.08
CA THR A 85 -13.73 3.95 -5.50
C THR A 85 -13.83 5.40 -5.94
N ASP A 86 -15.06 5.87 -6.13
CA ASP A 86 -15.40 7.28 -6.36
C ASP A 86 -15.71 8.05 -5.05
N LYS A 87 -15.71 7.33 -3.90
CA LYS A 87 -16.09 7.91 -2.60
C LYS A 87 -14.97 8.73 -1.95
N ALA A 88 -13.73 8.52 -2.36
CA ALA A 88 -12.57 9.26 -1.86
C ALA A 88 -11.43 9.22 -2.89
N ASN A 89 -10.59 10.25 -2.87
CA ASN A 89 -9.46 10.35 -3.76
C ASN A 89 -8.29 9.46 -3.32
N THR A 90 -7.40 9.17 -4.25
CA THR A 90 -6.10 8.55 -3.98
C THR A 90 -5.29 9.42 -3.02
N ALA A 91 -4.66 8.81 -2.05
CA ALA A 91 -3.83 9.49 -1.05
C ALA A 91 -2.63 10.19 -1.70
N LEU A 92 -2.30 11.39 -1.20
CA LEU A 92 -1.10 12.11 -1.55
C LEU A 92 -0.25 12.35 -0.31
N ALA A 93 1.08 12.36 -0.48
CA ALA A 93 2.04 12.78 0.52
C ALA A 93 2.96 13.83 -0.10
N PHE A 94 2.95 15.05 0.41
CA PHE A 94 3.94 16.04 0.02
C PHE A 94 5.18 15.86 0.87
N VAL A 95 6.32 15.77 0.20
CA VAL A 95 7.62 15.59 0.83
C VAL A 95 8.32 16.94 0.93
N SER A 96 8.77 17.31 2.12
CA SER A 96 9.74 18.38 2.30
C SER A 96 11.11 17.77 2.56
N LEU A 97 12.11 18.26 1.87
CA LEU A 97 13.49 17.80 1.97
C LEU A 97 14.35 18.93 2.53
N GLU A 98 14.95 18.68 3.69
CA GLU A 98 15.91 19.60 4.31
C GLU A 98 17.32 19.43 3.69
N GLU A 99 18.20 20.41 3.89
CA GLU A 99 19.57 20.38 3.37
C GLU A 99 20.39 19.20 3.94
N ASP A 100 20.11 18.79 5.17
CA ASP A 100 20.76 17.65 5.83
C ASP A 100 20.23 16.27 5.36
N GLY A 101 19.27 16.26 4.41
CA GLY A 101 18.64 15.05 3.88
C GLY A 101 17.48 14.52 4.74
N SER A 102 17.13 15.19 5.83
CA SER A 102 15.93 14.83 6.60
C SER A 102 14.67 15.09 5.80
N ARG A 103 13.60 14.30 6.09
CA ARG A 103 12.35 14.33 5.34
C ARG A 103 11.19 14.55 6.29
N THR A 104 10.32 15.47 5.93
CA THR A 104 9.01 15.61 6.56
C THR A 104 7.91 15.37 5.54
N PHE A 105 6.74 14.89 6.01
CA PHE A 105 5.64 14.51 5.16
C PHE A 105 4.35 15.23 5.59
N SER A 106 3.67 15.83 4.62
CA SER A 106 2.32 16.34 4.78
C SER A 106 1.35 15.41 4.04
N PHE A 107 0.58 14.62 4.79
CA PHE A 107 -0.34 13.64 4.23
C PHE A 107 -1.72 14.25 3.94
N TYR A 108 -2.18 14.11 2.71
CA TYR A 108 -3.55 14.36 2.27
C TYR A 108 -4.30 13.03 2.19
N ARG A 109 -4.73 12.55 3.37
CA ARG A 109 -5.25 11.20 3.59
C ARG A 109 -6.40 11.20 4.64
N LYS A 110 -7.34 12.18 4.56
CA LYS A 110 -8.42 12.34 5.54
C LYS A 110 -9.76 12.72 4.90
N PRO A 111 -10.59 11.76 4.46
CA PRO A 111 -10.28 10.37 4.15
C PRO A 111 -9.55 10.25 2.80
N SER A 112 -8.96 9.09 2.56
CA SER A 112 -8.48 8.69 1.25
C SER A 112 -8.99 7.30 0.90
N ALA A 113 -8.93 6.95 -0.37
CA ALA A 113 -9.51 5.72 -0.91
C ALA A 113 -9.00 4.46 -0.19
N ASP A 114 -7.70 4.38 0.08
CA ASP A 114 -7.08 3.25 0.77
C ASP A 114 -7.62 3.02 2.19
N LEU A 115 -7.95 4.09 2.92
CA LEU A 115 -8.53 3.96 4.26
C LEU A 115 -9.95 3.39 4.27
N LEU A 116 -10.65 3.44 3.12
CA LEU A 116 -12.00 2.89 2.96
C LEU A 116 -12.02 1.39 2.61
N TYR A 117 -10.84 0.79 2.33
CA TYR A 117 -10.75 -0.66 2.09
C TYR A 117 -11.17 -1.42 3.35
N SER A 118 -12.13 -2.33 3.23
CA SER A 118 -12.78 -2.96 4.37
C SER A 118 -12.67 -4.49 4.36
N PRO A 119 -12.90 -5.17 5.50
CA PRO A 119 -12.86 -6.63 5.59
C PRO A 119 -13.81 -7.33 4.61
N GLU A 120 -14.95 -6.72 4.29
CA GLU A 120 -15.97 -7.28 3.39
C GLU A 120 -15.48 -7.42 1.93
N GLN A 121 -14.41 -6.73 1.58
CA GLN A 121 -13.77 -6.80 0.26
C GLN A 121 -12.74 -7.94 0.16
N ILE A 122 -12.52 -8.68 1.25
CA ILE A 122 -11.50 -9.73 1.33
C ILE A 122 -12.17 -11.09 1.27
N ASP A 123 -11.77 -11.92 0.29
CA ASP A 123 -12.14 -13.33 0.27
C ASP A 123 -10.97 -14.16 0.83
N PRO A 124 -11.17 -14.91 1.93
CA PRO A 124 -10.14 -15.79 2.49
C PRO A 124 -9.59 -16.83 1.50
N ALA A 125 -10.35 -17.18 0.47
CA ALA A 125 -9.92 -18.14 -0.54
C ALA A 125 -8.73 -17.64 -1.37
N TRP A 126 -8.52 -16.33 -1.46
CA TRP A 126 -7.37 -15.75 -2.18
C TRP A 126 -6.02 -16.20 -1.61
N PHE A 127 -5.98 -16.51 -0.31
CA PHE A 127 -4.74 -16.82 0.41
C PHE A 127 -4.34 -18.30 0.36
N ALA A 128 -5.02 -19.13 -0.45
CA ALA A 128 -4.73 -20.55 -0.56
C ALA A 128 -3.27 -20.85 -1.02
N ASP A 129 -2.69 -19.96 -1.84
CA ASP A 129 -1.29 -20.02 -2.30
C ASP A 129 -0.37 -19.02 -1.56
N ALA A 130 -0.80 -18.44 -0.46
CA ALA A 130 0.01 -17.49 0.28
C ALA A 130 1.13 -18.20 1.05
N PHE A 131 2.37 -17.72 0.89
CA PHE A 131 3.46 -18.11 1.79
C PHE A 131 3.72 -17.06 2.88
N ALA A 132 3.38 -15.80 2.63
CA ALA A 132 3.53 -14.71 3.58
C ALA A 132 2.48 -13.61 3.36
N LEU A 133 2.13 -12.94 4.46
CA LEU A 133 1.35 -11.71 4.47
C LEU A 133 2.23 -10.57 5.00
N HIS A 134 2.38 -9.52 4.20
CA HIS A 134 3.03 -8.27 4.60
C HIS A 134 2.00 -7.19 4.88
N TYR A 135 2.23 -6.41 5.91
CA TYR A 135 1.44 -5.22 6.24
C TYR A 135 2.32 -4.13 6.85
N CYS A 136 1.84 -2.89 6.86
CA CYS A 136 2.56 -1.73 7.40
C CYS A 136 1.73 -1.00 8.44
N SER A 137 2.39 -0.42 9.44
CA SER A 137 1.73 0.28 10.56
C SER A 137 1.05 1.59 10.15
N VAL A 138 1.44 2.20 9.04
CA VAL A 138 0.86 3.47 8.55
C VAL A 138 -0.64 3.34 8.26
N SER A 139 -1.11 2.15 7.91
CA SER A 139 -2.52 1.87 7.63
C SER A 139 -3.31 1.34 8.84
N LEU A 140 -2.68 1.27 10.03
CA LEU A 140 -3.34 0.86 11.28
C LEU A 140 -4.03 2.02 12.03
N VAL A 141 -4.18 3.17 11.41
CA VAL A 141 -5.00 4.28 11.93
C VAL A 141 -6.48 3.86 11.95
N ASP A 142 -7.27 4.48 12.80
CA ASP A 142 -8.70 4.15 12.94
C ASP A 142 -9.46 4.37 11.63
N SER A 143 -9.81 3.28 10.96
CA SER A 143 -10.36 3.25 9.60
C SER A 143 -10.82 1.84 9.24
N PRO A 144 -11.68 1.65 8.21
CA PRO A 144 -11.99 0.32 7.66
C PRO A 144 -10.76 -0.51 7.30
N MET A 145 -9.71 0.10 6.74
CA MET A 145 -8.45 -0.55 6.40
C MET A 145 -7.78 -1.20 7.62
N ARG A 146 -7.82 -0.56 8.79
CA ARG A 146 -7.33 -1.17 10.03
C ARG A 146 -8.04 -2.47 10.35
N TYR A 147 -9.37 -2.49 10.21
CA TYR A 147 -10.15 -3.70 10.47
C TYR A 147 -9.86 -4.80 9.44
N ALA A 148 -9.61 -4.44 8.18
CA ALA A 148 -9.14 -5.36 7.16
C ALA A 148 -7.80 -6.02 7.54
N HIS A 149 -6.83 -5.25 8.04
CA HIS A 149 -5.56 -5.77 8.56
C HIS A 149 -5.78 -6.74 9.72
N LEU A 150 -6.59 -6.34 10.72
CA LEU A 150 -6.86 -7.17 11.89
C LEU A 150 -7.56 -8.47 11.49
N CYS A 151 -8.51 -8.42 10.56
CA CYS A 151 -9.18 -9.61 10.03
C CYS A 151 -8.16 -10.60 9.47
N LEU A 152 -7.24 -10.16 8.62
CA LEU A 152 -6.21 -11.01 8.04
C LEU A 152 -5.23 -11.57 9.09
N LEU A 153 -4.83 -10.75 10.05
CA LEU A 153 -3.90 -11.19 11.11
C LEU A 153 -4.53 -12.24 12.03
N TYR A 154 -5.81 -12.09 12.38
CA TYR A 154 -6.53 -13.05 13.24
C TYR A 154 -6.87 -14.35 12.53
N THR A 155 -7.08 -14.32 11.21
CA THR A 155 -7.36 -15.51 10.41
C THR A 155 -6.11 -16.25 9.97
N SER A 156 -4.93 -15.63 10.04
CA SER A 156 -3.66 -16.24 9.68
C SER A 156 -3.18 -17.20 10.77
N PRO A 157 -2.87 -18.47 10.46
CA PRO A 157 -2.38 -19.42 11.47
C PRO A 157 -1.02 -18.94 12.03
N SER A 158 -0.97 -18.69 13.32
CA SER A 158 0.28 -18.27 13.98
C SER A 158 1.26 -19.47 14.07
N PRO A 159 2.58 -19.22 14.23
CA PRO A 159 3.54 -20.30 14.49
C PRO A 159 3.20 -21.14 15.72
N ARG A 160 2.49 -20.56 16.70
CA ARG A 160 2.02 -21.28 17.91
C ARG A 160 0.88 -22.24 17.62
N ASP A 161 0.02 -21.94 16.66
CA ASP A 161 -1.11 -22.82 16.29
C ASP A 161 -0.62 -24.09 15.59
N ARG A 162 0.48 -23.97 14.81
CA ARG A 162 1.14 -25.12 14.16
C ARG A 162 1.82 -26.07 15.14
N GLN A 163 2.18 -25.63 16.35
CA GLN A 163 2.77 -26.51 17.39
C GLN A 163 1.74 -27.37 18.13
N LYS A 164 0.46 -26.99 18.10
CA LYS A 164 -0.63 -27.75 18.76
C LYS A 164 -1.19 -28.91 17.92
N SER A 165 -0.82 -28.97 16.64
CA SER A 165 -1.32 -29.98 15.69
C SER A 165 -0.32 -31.12 15.40
N ARG A 166 0.70 -31.32 16.27
CA ARG A 166 1.66 -32.45 16.20
C ARG A 166 1.56 -33.32 17.41
#